data_49ecd2bb561aac8881290e7532442e81
#
_entry.id   49ecd2bb561aac8881290e7532442e81
#
_cell.length_a   1.000
_cell.length_b   1.000
_cell.length_c   1.000
_cell.angle_alpha   90.00
_cell.angle_beta   90.00
_cell.angle_gamma   90.00
#
_symmetry.space_group_name_H-M   'P 1'
#
loop_
_entity.id
_entity.type
_entity.pdbx_description
1 polymer ?
#
loop_
_entity_poly.entity_id
_entity_poly.type
_entity_poly.pdbx_seq_one_letter_code
_entity_poly.pdbx_strand_id
1 'polypeptide(L)'
;MVCLEQALHTQHCKTDIPPLLLSEDQTNQYLEEIPLWNFSSAEKSISRLFSFKNYLETIAFINAAAWIAQQENHHPEIKFGYNKCTVLYTTHSAKGLTLFDFICAAKTDQLVINE
;
A
#
# COMPACT_ATOMS: atom_id res chain seq x y z
N MET A 1 -19.94 -6.94 -11.50
CA MET A 1 -20.02 -6.91 -10.42
C MET A 1 -18.94 -7.28 -9.65
N VAL A 2 -18.53 -6.60 -9.05
CA VAL A 2 -17.42 -6.84 -8.31
C VAL A 2 -17.56 -7.65 -7.12
N CYS A 3 -18.77 -7.96 -6.80
CA CYS A 3 -18.96 -8.64 -5.57
C CYS A 3 -18.32 -10.00 -5.54
N LEU A 4 -17.89 -10.51 -6.68
CA LEU A 4 -17.21 -11.78 -6.66
C LEU A 4 -15.76 -11.66 -6.34
N GLU A 5 -15.23 -10.45 -6.28
CA GLU A 5 -13.83 -10.26 -6.01
C GLU A 5 -13.62 -10.03 -4.54
N GLN A 6 -12.54 -10.53 -4.02
CA GLN A 6 -12.18 -10.29 -2.63
C GLN A 6 -11.73 -8.85 -2.47
N ALA A 7 -12.01 -8.27 -1.31
CA ALA A 7 -11.48 -6.97 -0.97
C ALA A 7 -9.95 -7.03 -0.99
N LEU A 8 -9.31 -5.94 -1.40
CA LEU A 8 -7.85 -5.92 -1.52
C LEU A 8 -7.17 -6.33 -0.23
N HIS A 9 -7.64 -5.84 0.90
CA HIS A 9 -6.94 -6.08 2.17
C HIS A 9 -7.03 -7.54 2.62
N THR A 10 -7.90 -8.36 2.01
CA THR A 10 -7.97 -9.77 2.35
C THR A 10 -7.18 -10.65 1.39
N GLN A 11 -6.61 -10.07 0.35
CA GLN A 11 -5.81 -10.81 -0.60
C GLN A 11 -4.37 -10.89 -0.13
N HIS A 12 -3.59 -11.74 -0.78
CA HIS A 12 -2.16 -11.88 -0.48
C HIS A 12 -1.35 -11.80 -1.75
N CYS A 13 -0.14 -11.27 -1.62
CA CYS A 13 0.79 -11.21 -2.73
C CYS A 13 1.35 -12.60 -2.98
N LYS A 14 1.24 -13.07 -4.23
CA LYS A 14 1.73 -14.40 -4.57
C LYS A 14 3.13 -14.26 -5.12
N THR A 15 4.11 -14.33 -4.22
CA THR A 15 5.48 -14.00 -4.58
C THR A 15 6.18 -15.08 -5.41
N ASP A 16 5.56 -16.24 -5.57
CA ASP A 16 6.09 -17.28 -6.46
C ASP A 16 5.76 -17.02 -7.93
N ILE A 17 4.94 -16.01 -8.21
CA ILE A 17 4.57 -15.62 -9.56
C ILE A 17 5.01 -14.18 -9.75
N PRO A 18 5.77 -13.87 -10.81
CA PRO A 18 6.19 -12.48 -11.03
C PRO A 18 4.97 -11.57 -11.17
N PRO A 19 4.96 -10.43 -10.48
CA PRO A 19 3.84 -9.50 -10.60
C PRO A 19 3.83 -8.84 -11.97
N LEU A 20 2.63 -8.58 -12.48
CA LEU A 20 2.45 -7.99 -13.79
C LEU A 20 2.15 -6.50 -13.65
N LEU A 21 2.80 -5.71 -14.51
CA LEU A 21 2.55 -4.28 -14.56
C LEU A 21 1.08 -4.04 -14.93
N LEU A 22 0.41 -3.19 -14.18
CA LEU A 22 -0.98 -2.87 -14.42
C LEU A 22 -1.11 -1.88 -15.60
N SER A 23 -2.20 -2.01 -16.35
CA SER A 23 -2.55 -1.03 -17.37
C SER A 23 -3.05 0.24 -16.67
N GLU A 24 -3.19 1.31 -17.45
CA GLU A 24 -3.71 2.56 -16.92
C GLU A 24 -5.14 2.38 -16.39
N ASP A 25 -5.97 1.65 -17.13
CA ASP A 25 -7.35 1.41 -16.71
C ASP A 25 -7.40 0.62 -15.41
N GLN A 26 -6.58 -0.43 -15.30
CA GLN A 26 -6.53 -1.23 -14.07
C GLN A 26 -6.04 -0.40 -12.89
N THR A 27 -5.04 0.43 -13.12
CA THR A 27 -4.53 1.31 -12.08
C THR A 27 -5.64 2.23 -11.58
N ASN A 28 -6.38 2.84 -12.49
CA ASN A 28 -7.45 3.74 -12.10
C ASN A 28 -8.56 3.03 -11.33
N GLN A 29 -8.88 1.79 -11.70
CA GLN A 29 -9.88 1.02 -10.98
C GLN A 29 -9.43 0.72 -9.55
N TYR A 30 -8.19 0.31 -9.37
CA TYR A 30 -7.70 0.01 -8.03
C TYR A 30 -7.55 1.26 -7.18
N LEU A 31 -7.20 2.39 -7.79
CA LEU A 31 -7.10 3.64 -7.03
C LEU A 31 -8.44 4.01 -6.39
N GLU A 32 -9.56 3.65 -7.00
CA GLU A 32 -10.86 3.93 -6.41
C GLU A 32 -11.08 3.16 -5.11
N GLU A 33 -10.39 2.05 -4.92
CA GLU A 33 -10.53 1.25 -3.71
C GLU A 33 -9.65 1.75 -2.57
N ILE A 34 -8.70 2.62 -2.86
CA ILE A 34 -7.83 3.21 -1.86
C ILE A 34 -7.79 4.72 -2.04
N PRO A 35 -8.93 5.40 -1.80
CA PRO A 35 -9.09 6.81 -2.20
C PRO A 35 -8.18 7.79 -1.47
N LEU A 36 -7.57 7.39 -0.35
CA LEU A 36 -6.68 8.29 0.39
C LEU A 36 -5.23 8.22 -0.08
N TRP A 37 -4.94 7.38 -1.06
CA TRP A 37 -3.59 7.25 -1.59
C TRP A 37 -3.43 8.14 -2.81
N ASN A 38 -2.24 8.75 -2.92
CA ASN A 38 -1.88 9.60 -4.04
C ASN A 38 -1.11 8.80 -5.06
N PHE A 39 -1.42 9.00 -6.35
CA PHE A 39 -0.73 8.32 -7.42
C PHE A 39 0.23 9.29 -8.09
N SER A 40 1.48 8.86 -8.28
CA SER A 40 2.47 9.63 -9.03
C SER A 40 2.80 8.88 -10.31
N SER A 41 2.38 9.42 -11.46
CA SER A 41 2.70 8.80 -12.73
C SER A 41 4.19 8.94 -13.05
N ALA A 42 4.82 10.01 -12.59
CA ALA A 42 6.24 10.23 -12.82
C ALA A 42 7.09 9.20 -12.08
N GLU A 43 6.73 8.92 -10.84
CA GLU A 43 7.48 7.96 -10.02
C GLU A 43 6.91 6.56 -10.09
N LYS A 44 5.75 6.42 -10.73
CA LYS A 44 5.08 5.11 -10.85
C LYS A 44 4.87 4.48 -9.50
N SER A 45 4.28 5.25 -8.59
CA SER A 45 4.12 4.85 -7.20
C SER A 45 2.81 5.36 -6.63
N ILE A 46 2.41 4.76 -5.51
CA ILE A 46 1.30 5.28 -4.70
C ILE A 46 1.83 5.58 -3.31
N SER A 47 1.29 6.61 -2.67
CA SER A 47 1.75 6.99 -1.34
C SER A 47 0.62 7.60 -0.53
N ARG A 48 0.75 7.49 0.78
CA ARG A 48 -0.22 8.10 1.70
C ARG A 48 0.51 8.65 2.90
N LEU A 49 0.09 9.83 3.36
CA LEU A 49 0.60 10.44 4.59
C LEU A 49 -0.33 10.08 5.73
N PHE A 50 0.23 9.51 6.79
CA PHE A 50 -0.50 9.17 8.01
C PHE A 50 -0.07 10.11 9.11
N SER A 51 -1.03 10.58 9.92
CA SER A 51 -0.76 11.50 11.03
C SER A 51 -1.16 10.84 12.32
N PHE A 52 -0.36 11.07 13.36
CA PHE A 52 -0.58 10.44 14.67
C PHE A 52 -0.45 11.48 15.77
N LYS A 53 -0.83 11.08 16.97
CA LYS A 53 -0.85 11.97 18.12
C LYS A 53 0.56 12.24 18.64
N ASN A 54 1.43 11.24 18.61
CA ASN A 54 2.77 11.36 19.18
C ASN A 54 3.71 10.36 18.52
N TYR A 55 4.95 10.39 18.98
CA TYR A 55 5.99 9.57 18.39
C TYR A 55 5.77 8.07 18.61
N LEU A 56 5.28 7.73 19.81
CA LEU A 56 5.05 6.32 20.12
C LEU A 56 3.99 5.72 19.20
N GLU A 57 2.93 6.45 18.92
CA GLU A 57 1.89 5.98 17.99
C GLU A 57 2.43 5.87 16.58
N THR A 58 3.29 6.81 16.17
CA THR A 58 3.90 6.77 14.85
C THR A 58 4.74 5.52 14.70
N ILE A 59 5.58 5.22 15.69
CA ILE A 59 6.44 4.04 15.65
C ILE A 59 5.64 2.76 15.70
N ALA A 60 4.57 2.73 16.50
CA ALA A 60 3.70 1.55 16.56
C ALA A 60 3.09 1.25 15.19
N PHE A 61 2.65 2.30 14.49
CA PHE A 61 2.11 2.14 13.14
C PHE A 61 3.19 1.59 12.19
N ILE A 62 4.40 2.13 12.25
CA ILE A 62 5.49 1.71 11.38
C ILE A 62 5.83 0.23 11.62
N ASN A 63 5.86 -0.19 12.88
CA ASN A 63 6.12 -1.58 13.18
C ASN A 63 5.04 -2.51 12.62
N ALA A 64 3.78 -2.10 12.70
CA ALA A 64 2.70 -2.89 12.14
C ALA A 64 2.77 -2.93 10.61
N ALA A 65 3.12 -1.80 9.98
CA ALA A 65 3.29 -1.75 8.52
C ALA A 65 4.46 -2.64 8.08
N ALA A 66 5.53 -2.67 8.87
CA ALA A 66 6.67 -3.52 8.58
C ALA A 66 6.30 -5.00 8.64
N TRP A 67 5.40 -5.37 9.56
CA TRP A 67 4.93 -6.74 9.67
C TRP A 67 4.18 -7.14 8.40
N ILE A 68 3.33 -6.24 7.88
CA ILE A 68 2.61 -6.49 6.63
C ILE A 68 3.61 -6.70 5.50
N ALA A 69 4.61 -5.82 5.40
CA ALA A 69 5.62 -5.89 4.34
C ALA A 69 6.34 -7.23 4.39
N GLN A 70 6.65 -7.70 5.59
CA GLN A 70 7.35 -8.96 5.76
C GLN A 70 6.47 -10.14 5.36
N GLN A 71 5.21 -10.13 5.76
CA GLN A 71 4.29 -11.22 5.43
C GLN A 71 4.01 -11.29 3.94
N GLU A 72 3.87 -10.16 3.28
CA GLU A 72 3.55 -10.13 1.86
C GLU A 72 4.81 -10.15 0.99
N ASN A 73 5.97 -10.06 1.60
CA ASN A 73 7.25 -9.99 0.90
C ASN A 73 7.24 -8.88 -0.16
N HIS A 74 6.67 -7.74 0.21
CA HIS A 74 6.59 -6.58 -0.65
C HIS A 74 6.75 -5.34 0.23
N HIS A 75 7.86 -4.64 0.08
CA HIS A 75 8.30 -3.66 1.07
C HIS A 75 8.09 -2.23 0.58
N PRO A 76 7.49 -1.37 1.41
CA PRO A 76 7.32 0.04 1.05
C PRO A 76 8.56 0.85 1.38
N GLU A 77 8.58 2.07 0.87
CA GLU A 77 9.51 3.08 1.34
C GLU A 77 8.76 3.88 2.40
N ILE A 78 9.38 4.08 3.55
CA ILE A 78 8.73 4.76 4.67
C ILE A 78 9.60 5.92 5.11
N LYS A 79 8.97 7.11 5.21
CA LYS A 79 9.63 8.30 5.75
C LYS A 79 8.77 8.78 6.91
N PHE A 80 9.39 9.07 8.04
CA PHE A 80 8.61 9.45 9.20
C PHE A 80 9.33 10.46 10.08
N GLY A 81 8.54 11.14 10.89
CA GLY A 81 9.03 12.06 11.91
C GLY A 81 8.26 11.83 13.20
N TYR A 82 8.12 12.88 13.99
CA TYR A 82 7.51 12.77 15.31
C TYR A 82 6.09 12.20 15.27
N ASN A 83 5.25 12.76 14.41
CA ASN A 83 3.85 12.38 14.38
C ASN A 83 3.29 12.18 12.97
N LYS A 84 4.17 11.99 11.99
CA LYS A 84 3.73 11.79 10.61
C LYS A 84 4.57 10.70 9.96
N CYS A 85 3.94 9.96 9.07
CA CYS A 85 4.59 8.86 8.38
C CYS A 85 4.05 8.78 6.96
N THR A 86 4.92 8.83 5.97
CA THR A 86 4.55 8.63 4.58
C THR A 86 4.96 7.24 4.16
N VAL A 87 4.02 6.48 3.62
CA VAL A 87 4.26 5.13 3.11
C VAL A 87 4.10 5.17 1.60
N LEU A 88 5.08 4.63 0.89
CA LEU A 88 5.09 4.64 -0.56
C LEU A 88 5.31 3.22 -1.07
N TYR A 89 4.46 2.78 -2.00
CA TYR A 89 4.60 1.48 -2.63
C TYR A 89 4.83 1.61 -4.13
N THR A 90 5.72 0.79 -4.64
CA THR A 90 5.94 0.60 -6.07
C THR A 90 6.54 -0.79 -6.25
N THR A 91 6.50 -1.33 -7.45
CA THR A 91 7.09 -2.64 -7.73
C THR A 91 8.26 -2.46 -8.68
N HIS A 92 9.48 -2.41 -8.12
CA HIS A 92 10.67 -2.14 -8.94
C HIS A 92 10.87 -3.19 -10.03
N SER A 93 10.62 -4.44 -9.72
CA SER A 93 10.85 -5.51 -10.70
C SER A 93 9.92 -5.41 -11.91
N ALA A 94 8.76 -4.80 -11.75
CA ALA A 94 7.82 -4.58 -12.84
C ALA A 94 7.93 -3.18 -13.44
N LYS A 95 8.74 -2.32 -12.82
CA LYS A 95 8.97 -0.95 -13.26
C LYS A 95 7.69 -0.12 -13.20
N GLY A 96 6.88 -0.35 -12.20
CA GLY A 96 5.65 0.40 -11.99
C GLY A 96 4.73 -0.31 -11.03
N LEU A 97 3.44 0.03 -11.09
CA LEU A 97 2.47 -0.49 -10.16
C LEU A 97 1.95 -1.86 -10.57
N THR A 98 1.77 -2.72 -9.58
CA THR A 98 1.18 -4.04 -9.75
C THR A 98 0.09 -4.21 -8.70
N LEU A 99 -0.64 -5.31 -8.78
CA LEU A 99 -1.65 -5.62 -7.78
C LEU A 99 -1.06 -5.69 -6.37
N PHE A 100 0.21 -6.09 -6.23
CA PHE A 100 0.85 -6.18 -4.93
C PHE A 100 0.87 -4.84 -4.21
N ASP A 101 1.09 -3.75 -4.94
CA ASP A 101 1.13 -2.41 -4.34
C ASP A 101 -0.22 -2.06 -3.74
N PHE A 102 -1.30 -2.39 -4.44
CA PHE A 102 -2.65 -2.08 -3.99
C PHE A 102 -3.08 -2.97 -2.85
N ILE A 103 -2.70 -4.25 -2.88
CA ILE A 103 -3.00 -5.15 -1.76
C ILE A 103 -2.34 -4.63 -0.49
N CYS A 104 -1.07 -4.28 -0.55
CA CYS A 104 -0.34 -3.82 0.62
C CYS A 104 -0.84 -2.45 1.10
N ALA A 105 -1.22 -1.56 0.18
CA ALA A 105 -1.80 -0.27 0.56
C ALA A 105 -3.09 -0.47 1.33
N ALA A 106 -3.96 -1.35 0.84
CA ALA A 106 -5.24 -1.62 1.50
C ALA A 106 -5.03 -2.24 2.87
N LYS A 107 -4.05 -3.15 3.02
CA LYS A 107 -3.75 -3.74 4.31
C LYS A 107 -3.21 -2.69 5.28
N THR A 108 -2.39 -1.76 4.78
CA THR A 108 -1.86 -0.68 5.59
C THR A 108 -2.99 0.23 6.09
N ASP A 109 -3.98 0.50 5.22
CA ASP A 109 -5.15 1.29 5.62
C ASP A 109 -5.91 0.65 6.78
N GLN A 110 -5.95 -0.68 6.84
CA GLN A 110 -6.68 -1.36 7.91
C GLN A 110 -6.05 -1.10 9.28
N LEU A 111 -4.80 -0.70 9.35
CA LEU A 111 -4.15 -0.42 10.63
C LEU A 111 -4.74 0.79 11.31
N VAL A 112 -5.40 1.68 10.57
CA VAL A 112 -5.94 2.92 11.13
C VAL A 112 -7.45 3.06 10.92
N ILE A 113 -8.11 1.99 10.53
CA ILE A 113 -9.50 2.09 10.12
C ILE A 113 -10.45 2.43 11.26
N ASN A 114 -10.05 2.15 12.47
CA ASN A 114 -10.89 2.41 13.64
C ASN A 114 -10.54 3.69 14.39
N GLU A 115 -9.72 4.52 13.82
CA GLU A 115 -9.33 5.77 14.49
C GLU A 115 -10.25 6.95 14.22
#